data_8bd8a6ddffdc6e0d3a7042c263b80998
#
_entry.id   8bd8a6ddffdc6e0d3a7042c263b80998
#
_cell.length_a   1.000
_cell.length_b   1.000
_cell.length_c   1.000
_cell.angle_alpha   90.00
_cell.angle_beta   90.00
_cell.angle_gamma   90.00
#
_symmetry.space_group_name_H-M   'P 1'
#
loop_
_entity.id
_entity.type
_entity.pdbx_description
1 polymer ?
#
loop_
_entity_poly.entity_id
_entity_poly.type
_entity_poly.pdbx_seq_one_letter_code
_entity_poly.pdbx_strand_id
1 'polypeptide(L)'
;LKSNYTEDKKYLAVITNNGLWIKDIYEENILMINASSFNKNELINTYISEFDKDFKIIRNIKSQKVDITNKEWIIKDAEIYIQNSKKTVNNLKFRTNFDYKLIQNLFSNMSSLSFIELLEMRKNYKKLNYSLTEIDQQLLKLISFPLYFILMFIFAAIIMMNTKTFKSKSLKITIGLF
;
A
#
# COMPACT_ATOMS: atom_id res chain seq x y z
N LEU A 1 -2.74 3.77 -15.03
CA LEU A 1 -1.34 4.16 -14.81
C LEU A 1 -1.31 5.49 -14.05
N LYS A 2 -1.29 5.45 -12.70
CA LYS A 2 -1.00 6.62 -11.88
C LYS A 2 0.43 6.50 -11.37
N SER A 3 1.38 7.08 -12.08
CA SER A 3 2.70 7.35 -11.54
C SER A 3 2.64 8.65 -10.75
N ASN A 4 2.61 8.57 -9.43
CA ASN A 4 2.80 9.74 -8.59
C ASN A 4 4.29 10.08 -8.55
N TYR A 5 4.70 10.99 -9.40
CA TYR A 5 6.03 11.61 -9.35
C TYR A 5 6.03 12.70 -8.28
N THR A 6 6.74 12.49 -7.19
CA THR A 6 7.16 13.53 -6.25
C THR A 6 8.68 13.42 -6.04
N GLU A 7 9.37 14.55 -6.02
CA GLU A 7 10.83 14.69 -6.12
C GLU A 7 11.69 14.10 -4.99
N ASP A 8 11.11 13.59 -3.89
CA ASP A 8 11.85 13.01 -2.76
C ASP A 8 11.53 11.52 -2.51
N LYS A 9 11.59 10.66 -3.54
CA LYS A 9 11.20 9.25 -3.39
C LYS A 9 12.37 8.34 -3.03
N LYS A 10 12.59 8.13 -1.74
CA LYS A 10 13.48 7.05 -1.26
C LYS A 10 12.95 5.67 -1.63
N TYR A 11 11.63 5.49 -1.67
CA TYR A 11 10.98 4.20 -1.90
C TYR A 11 9.85 4.33 -2.94
N LEU A 12 9.72 3.34 -3.79
CA LEU A 12 8.64 3.24 -4.75
C LEU A 12 8.20 1.77 -4.83
N ALA A 13 6.91 1.52 -4.66
CA ALA A 13 6.34 0.22 -4.98
C ALA A 13 5.19 0.41 -5.97
N VAL A 14 5.20 -0.40 -7.03
CA VAL A 14 4.20 -0.36 -8.09
C VAL A 14 3.74 -1.77 -8.38
N ILE A 15 2.43 -1.97 -8.46
CA ILE A 15 1.81 -3.19 -8.90
C ILE A 15 1.36 -2.99 -10.33
N THR A 16 1.76 -3.89 -11.19
CA THR A 16 1.39 -3.92 -12.60
C THR A 16 0.77 -5.27 -12.93
N ASN A 17 0.18 -5.39 -14.12
CA ASN A 17 -0.29 -6.68 -14.62
C ASN A 17 0.84 -7.74 -14.72
N ASN A 18 2.10 -7.28 -14.76
CA ASN A 18 3.30 -8.12 -14.87
C ASN A 18 3.99 -8.38 -13.53
N GLY A 19 3.34 -8.06 -12.41
CA GLY A 19 3.84 -8.31 -11.06
C GLY A 19 4.12 -7.08 -10.22
N LEU A 20 4.84 -7.30 -9.14
CA LEU A 20 5.24 -6.33 -8.15
C LEU A 20 6.63 -5.78 -8.48
N TRP A 21 6.75 -4.46 -8.41
CA TRP A 21 8.03 -3.75 -8.48
C TRP A 21 8.22 -2.94 -7.21
N ILE A 22 9.35 -3.11 -6.54
CA ILE A 22 9.73 -2.33 -5.35
C ILE A 22 11.10 -1.71 -5.59
N LYS A 23 11.19 -0.40 -5.35
CA LYS A 23 12.47 0.29 -5.14
C LYS A 23 12.61 0.54 -3.65
N ASP A 24 13.65 0.01 -3.04
CA ASP A 24 13.99 0.23 -1.63
C ASP A 24 15.40 0.84 -1.52
N ILE A 25 15.68 1.49 -0.42
CA ILE A 25 17.02 1.97 -0.09
C ILE A 25 17.37 1.42 1.29
N TYR A 26 18.31 0.51 1.32
CA TYR A 26 18.76 -0.12 2.55
C TYR A 26 20.27 0.03 2.70
N GLU A 27 20.75 0.56 3.84
CA GLU A 27 22.17 0.78 4.14
C GLU A 27 22.93 1.50 3.00
N GLU A 28 22.31 2.52 2.39
CA GLU A 28 22.86 3.33 1.29
C GLU A 28 22.82 2.64 -0.09
N ASN A 29 22.49 1.35 -0.18
CA ASN A 29 22.31 0.65 -1.44
C ASN A 29 20.88 0.81 -1.97
N ILE A 30 20.77 0.91 -3.28
CA ILE A 30 19.48 0.95 -3.98
C ILE A 30 19.10 -0.47 -4.38
N LEU A 31 17.94 -0.91 -3.91
CA LEU A 31 17.39 -2.23 -4.20
C LEU A 31 16.24 -2.09 -5.19
N MET A 32 16.33 -2.77 -6.32
CA MET A 32 15.24 -2.90 -7.28
C MET A 32 14.76 -4.35 -7.25
N ILE A 33 13.55 -4.55 -6.77
CA ILE A 33 12.96 -5.87 -6.55
C ILE A 33 11.79 -6.02 -7.51
N ASN A 34 11.79 -7.08 -8.28
CA ASN A 34 10.68 -7.50 -9.11
C ASN A 34 10.22 -8.89 -8.70
N ALA A 35 8.92 -9.12 -8.60
CA ALA A 35 8.34 -10.43 -8.41
C ALA A 35 7.13 -10.60 -9.33
N SER A 36 6.98 -11.76 -9.96
CA SER A 36 5.87 -12.01 -10.89
C SER A 36 4.52 -12.15 -10.19
N SER A 37 4.52 -12.64 -8.95
CA SER A 37 3.32 -12.76 -8.14
C SER A 37 3.62 -12.82 -6.65
N PHE A 38 2.57 -12.60 -5.87
CA PHE A 38 2.57 -12.65 -4.42
C PHE A 38 1.56 -13.69 -3.96
N ASN A 39 2.00 -14.67 -3.19
CA ASN A 39 1.14 -15.73 -2.66
C ASN A 39 1.37 -15.91 -1.16
N LYS A 40 0.37 -15.57 -0.35
CA LYS A 40 0.50 -15.52 1.11
C LYS A 40 1.71 -14.65 1.49
N ASN A 41 2.68 -15.22 2.21
CA ASN A 41 3.91 -14.57 2.65
C ASN A 41 5.14 -14.86 1.76
N GLU A 42 4.92 -15.36 0.54
CA GLU A 42 6.00 -15.65 -0.41
C GLU A 42 5.88 -14.80 -1.68
N LEU A 43 6.99 -14.25 -2.16
CA LEU A 43 7.12 -13.72 -3.51
C LEU A 43 7.59 -14.84 -4.45
N ILE A 44 6.99 -14.86 -5.64
CA ILE A 44 7.25 -15.89 -6.66
C ILE A 44 8.01 -15.29 -7.82
N ASN A 45 9.00 -16.04 -8.33
CA ASN A 45 9.87 -15.64 -9.43
C ASN A 45 10.46 -14.23 -9.21
N THR A 46 11.20 -14.11 -8.12
CA THR A 46 11.74 -12.83 -7.68
C THR A 46 13.10 -12.58 -8.30
N TYR A 47 13.31 -11.35 -8.76
CA TYR A 47 14.57 -10.82 -9.24
C TYR A 47 14.92 -9.55 -8.45
N ILE A 48 16.09 -9.53 -7.85
CA ILE A 48 16.58 -8.42 -7.03
C ILE A 48 17.88 -7.91 -7.64
N SER A 49 17.92 -6.63 -7.99
CA SER A 49 19.14 -5.93 -8.39
C SER A 49 19.55 -4.98 -7.29
N GLU A 50 20.76 -5.12 -6.81
CA GLU A 50 21.38 -4.25 -5.82
C GLU A 50 22.40 -3.33 -6.51
N PHE A 51 22.25 -2.03 -6.25
CA PHE A 51 23.11 -0.98 -6.79
C PHE A 51 23.75 -0.19 -5.65
N ASP A 52 24.92 0.35 -5.91
CA ASP A 52 25.54 1.37 -5.06
C ASP A 52 24.89 2.76 -5.27
N LYS A 53 25.41 3.77 -4.56
CA LYS A 53 24.96 5.16 -4.67
C LYS A 53 25.12 5.75 -6.09
N ASP A 54 26.09 5.25 -6.85
CA ASP A 54 26.41 5.69 -8.21
C ASP A 54 25.65 4.89 -9.27
N PHE A 55 24.61 4.11 -8.87
CA PHE A 55 23.84 3.23 -9.73
C PHE A 55 24.68 2.16 -10.45
N LYS A 56 25.83 1.77 -9.90
CA LYS A 56 26.57 0.61 -10.40
C LYS A 56 26.01 -0.66 -9.77
N ILE A 57 25.84 -1.70 -10.58
CA ILE A 57 25.35 -3.00 -10.14
C ILE A 57 26.37 -3.65 -9.22
N ILE A 58 25.98 -3.94 -7.98
CA ILE A 58 26.77 -4.70 -7.02
C ILE A 58 26.53 -6.21 -7.28
N ARG A 59 25.26 -6.62 -7.34
CA ARG A 59 24.87 -7.99 -7.61
C ARG A 59 23.41 -8.08 -8.08
N ASN A 60 23.11 -9.16 -8.77
CA ASN A 60 21.74 -9.56 -9.08
C ASN A 60 21.43 -10.89 -8.39
N ILE A 61 20.22 -11.02 -7.86
CA ILE A 61 19.77 -12.22 -7.17
C ILE A 61 18.49 -12.68 -7.83
N LYS A 62 18.42 -13.95 -8.22
CA LYS A 62 17.24 -14.58 -8.78
C LYS A 62 16.81 -15.74 -7.89
N SER A 63 15.51 -15.89 -7.65
CA SER A 63 14.94 -17.01 -6.90
C SER A 63 13.52 -17.27 -7.34
N GLN A 64 13.11 -18.53 -7.24
CA GLN A 64 11.71 -18.93 -7.47
C GLN A 64 10.81 -18.56 -6.30
N LYS A 65 11.32 -18.59 -5.06
CA LYS A 65 10.55 -18.34 -3.84
C LYS A 65 11.33 -17.55 -2.82
N VAL A 66 10.72 -16.47 -2.34
CA VAL A 66 11.26 -15.59 -1.31
C VAL A 66 10.25 -15.45 -0.19
N ASP A 67 10.59 -15.86 1.02
CA ASP A 67 9.79 -15.63 2.21
C ASP A 67 9.98 -14.21 2.72
N ILE A 68 8.88 -13.48 2.82
CA ILE A 68 8.84 -12.06 3.17
C ILE A 68 8.12 -11.80 4.49
N THR A 69 7.98 -12.82 5.34
CA THR A 69 7.25 -12.72 6.62
C THR A 69 7.77 -11.57 7.48
N ASN A 70 9.07 -11.35 7.49
CA ASN A 70 9.76 -10.31 8.24
C ASN A 70 10.58 -9.41 7.30
N LYS A 71 11.17 -8.35 7.82
CA LYS A 71 12.11 -7.49 7.09
C LYS A 71 13.44 -8.16 6.74
N GLU A 72 13.75 -9.30 7.33
CA GLU A 72 14.83 -10.19 6.91
C GLU A 72 14.22 -11.31 6.06
N TRP A 73 14.28 -11.11 4.74
CA TRP A 73 13.74 -12.08 3.79
C TRP A 73 14.62 -13.30 3.69
N ILE A 74 14.01 -14.47 3.51
CA ILE A 74 14.72 -15.71 3.27
C ILE A 74 14.52 -16.08 1.79
N ILE A 75 15.58 -15.92 1.02
CA ILE A 75 15.59 -16.25 -0.41
C ILE A 75 16.01 -17.70 -0.57
N LYS A 76 15.09 -18.55 -1.01
CA LYS A 76 15.31 -19.99 -1.23
C LYS A 76 15.96 -20.20 -2.58
N ASP A 77 16.97 -21.07 -2.63
CA ASP A 77 17.72 -21.44 -3.86
C ASP A 77 18.14 -20.21 -4.66
N ALA A 78 18.80 -19.27 -3.97
CA ALA A 78 19.21 -17.99 -4.52
C ALA A 78 20.36 -18.19 -5.52
N GLU A 79 20.13 -17.78 -6.77
CA GLU A 79 21.18 -17.60 -7.77
C GLU A 79 21.70 -16.17 -7.71
N ILE A 80 22.95 -16.00 -7.30
CA ILE A 80 23.60 -14.70 -7.14
C ILE A 80 24.56 -14.50 -8.30
N TYR A 81 24.40 -13.41 -9.03
CA TYR A 81 25.24 -13.00 -10.14
C TYR A 81 26.06 -11.78 -9.72
N ILE A 82 27.38 -11.91 -9.69
CA ILE A 82 28.32 -10.82 -9.40
C ILE A 82 29.29 -10.74 -10.58
N GLN A 83 29.25 -9.64 -11.33
CA GLN A 83 30.01 -9.47 -12.56
C GLN A 83 29.84 -10.69 -13.50
N ASN A 84 30.88 -11.50 -13.68
CA ASN A 84 30.88 -12.68 -14.55
C ASN A 84 30.79 -14.02 -13.78
N SER A 85 30.52 -13.98 -12.46
CA SER A 85 30.43 -15.17 -11.63
C SER A 85 29.00 -15.46 -11.20
N LYS A 86 28.60 -16.74 -11.20
CA LYS A 86 27.34 -17.23 -10.69
C LYS A 86 27.61 -18.09 -9.43
N LYS A 87 26.90 -17.80 -8.36
CA LYS A 87 26.91 -18.58 -7.12
C LYS A 87 25.50 -18.96 -6.72
N THR A 88 25.26 -20.20 -6.33
CA THR A 88 23.96 -20.64 -5.80
C THR A 88 24.05 -20.85 -4.29
N VAL A 89 23.04 -20.37 -3.55
CA VAL A 89 22.95 -20.49 -2.10
C VAL A 89 21.55 -20.93 -1.74
N ASN A 90 21.41 -22.01 -0.96
CA ASN A 90 20.09 -22.60 -0.63
C ASN A 90 19.19 -21.65 0.18
N ASN A 91 19.75 -20.91 1.14
CA ASN A 91 19.02 -19.94 1.96
C ASN A 91 19.88 -18.68 2.11
N LEU A 92 19.49 -17.61 1.44
CA LEU A 92 20.14 -16.31 1.56
C LEU A 92 19.27 -15.40 2.43
N LYS A 93 19.83 -14.86 3.50
CA LYS A 93 19.18 -13.80 4.28
C LYS A 93 19.40 -12.46 3.60
N PHE A 94 18.32 -11.76 3.33
CA PHE A 94 18.33 -10.49 2.64
C PHE A 94 17.51 -9.45 3.42
N ARG A 95 18.11 -8.34 3.79
CA ARG A 95 17.45 -7.29 4.58
C ARG A 95 16.86 -6.21 3.68
N THR A 96 15.64 -5.79 4.04
CA THR A 96 14.89 -4.76 3.33
C THR A 96 13.97 -4.03 4.33
N ASN A 97 13.46 -2.87 3.95
CA ASN A 97 12.47 -2.15 4.76
C ASN A 97 11.05 -2.73 4.62
N PHE A 98 10.83 -3.64 3.67
CA PHE A 98 9.53 -4.24 3.37
C PHE A 98 9.34 -5.56 4.13
N ASP A 99 8.16 -5.72 4.69
CA ASP A 99 7.68 -6.96 5.27
C ASP A 99 6.37 -7.41 4.59
N TYR A 100 5.89 -8.59 4.95
CA TYR A 100 4.62 -9.15 4.45
C TYR A 100 3.45 -8.17 4.57
N LYS A 101 3.28 -7.55 5.76
CA LYS A 101 2.15 -6.63 6.01
C LYS A 101 2.19 -5.42 5.10
N LEU A 102 3.37 -4.83 4.92
CA LEU A 102 3.52 -3.67 4.07
C LEU A 102 3.25 -4.01 2.61
N ILE A 103 3.78 -5.14 2.13
CA ILE A 103 3.53 -5.61 0.76
C ILE A 103 2.05 -5.96 0.59
N GLN A 104 1.43 -6.67 1.52
CA GLN A 104 0.00 -6.98 1.49
C GLN A 104 -0.86 -5.72 1.40
N ASN A 105 -0.52 -4.68 2.16
CA ASN A 105 -1.23 -3.40 2.11
C ASN A 105 -1.11 -2.71 0.75
N LEU A 106 0.00 -2.90 0.02
CA LEU A 106 0.14 -2.41 -1.35
C LEU A 106 -0.78 -3.14 -2.34
N PHE A 107 -1.07 -4.43 -2.09
CA PHE A 107 -2.01 -5.23 -2.90
C PHE A 107 -3.47 -5.06 -2.48
N SER A 108 -3.73 -4.62 -1.25
CA SER A 108 -5.10 -4.46 -0.76
C SER A 108 -5.76 -3.22 -1.36
N ASN A 109 -7.06 -3.34 -1.62
CA ASN A 109 -7.84 -2.16 -1.95
C ASN A 109 -8.01 -1.31 -0.68
N MET A 110 -7.54 -0.05 -0.69
CA MET A 110 -7.63 0.86 0.46
C MET A 110 -9.06 0.99 1.01
N SER A 111 -10.07 0.86 0.15
CA SER A 111 -11.47 0.95 0.57
C SER A 111 -11.94 -0.24 1.41
N SER A 112 -11.21 -1.36 1.41
CA SER A 112 -11.51 -2.54 2.23
C SER A 112 -10.79 -2.56 3.57
N LEU A 113 -9.87 -1.61 3.81
CA LEU A 113 -9.13 -1.51 5.05
C LEU A 113 -9.97 -0.84 6.14
N SER A 114 -9.86 -1.35 7.36
CA SER A 114 -10.43 -0.72 8.54
C SER A 114 -9.73 0.60 8.87
N PHE A 115 -10.38 1.43 9.70
CA PHE A 115 -9.81 2.71 10.14
C PHE A 115 -8.45 2.54 10.84
N ILE A 116 -8.31 1.49 11.67
CA ILE A 116 -7.06 1.21 12.40
C ILE A 116 -5.94 0.79 11.44
N GLU A 117 -6.25 -0.08 10.47
CA GLU A 117 -5.29 -0.51 9.44
C GLU A 117 -4.82 0.66 8.56
N LEU A 118 -5.73 1.59 8.22
CA LEU A 118 -5.37 2.82 7.50
C LEU A 118 -4.45 3.73 8.32
N LEU A 119 -4.65 3.85 9.64
CA LEU A 119 -3.73 4.60 10.51
C LEU A 119 -2.35 3.95 10.60
N GLU A 120 -2.28 2.62 10.70
CA GLU A 120 -1.02 1.88 10.69
C GLU A 120 -0.31 2.04 9.34
N MET A 121 -1.05 1.89 8.24
CA MET A 121 -0.55 2.11 6.88
C MET A 121 -0.01 3.55 6.69
N ARG A 122 -0.75 4.56 7.18
CA ARG A 122 -0.31 5.97 7.18
C ARG A 122 1.04 6.15 7.89
N LYS A 123 1.19 5.52 9.07
CA LYS A 123 2.45 5.57 9.83
C LYS A 123 3.61 4.92 9.08
N ASN A 124 3.36 3.79 8.44
CA ASN A 124 4.37 3.08 7.65
C ASN A 124 4.76 3.88 6.40
N TYR A 125 3.79 4.43 5.66
CA TYR A 125 4.03 5.27 4.49
C TYR A 125 4.81 6.54 4.84
N LYS A 126 4.50 7.18 5.98
CA LYS A 126 5.26 8.32 6.47
C LYS A 126 6.71 7.97 6.76
N LYS A 127 6.99 6.80 7.38
CA LYS A 127 8.36 6.32 7.64
C LYS A 127 9.12 6.04 6.34
N LEU A 128 8.43 5.57 5.31
CA LEU A 128 8.99 5.24 4.01
C LEU A 128 8.99 6.43 3.02
N ASN A 129 8.57 7.60 3.49
CA ASN A 129 8.46 8.82 2.66
C ASN A 129 7.53 8.67 1.44
N TYR A 130 6.49 7.82 1.56
CA TYR A 130 5.46 7.69 0.53
C TYR A 130 4.42 8.80 0.61
N SER A 131 3.76 9.06 -0.52
CA SER A 131 2.62 9.97 -0.57
C SER A 131 1.48 9.47 0.33
N LEU A 132 1.01 10.34 1.22
CA LEU A 132 -0.09 10.06 2.15
C LEU A 132 -1.46 10.43 1.57
N THR A 133 -1.49 11.09 0.42
CA THR A 133 -2.71 11.73 -0.14
C THR A 133 -3.88 10.76 -0.25
N GLU A 134 -3.66 9.56 -0.75
CA GLU A 134 -4.74 8.56 -0.94
C GLU A 134 -5.24 8.01 0.40
N ILE A 135 -4.34 7.77 1.35
CA ILE A 135 -4.69 7.29 2.69
C ILE A 135 -5.46 8.37 3.45
N ASP A 136 -4.99 9.62 3.38
CA ASP A 136 -5.64 10.75 4.06
C ASP A 136 -7.03 11.04 3.47
N GLN A 137 -7.21 10.89 2.15
CA GLN A 137 -8.52 10.96 1.50
C GLN A 137 -9.47 9.87 1.99
N GLN A 138 -8.98 8.63 2.11
CA GLN A 138 -9.80 7.53 2.61
C GLN A 138 -10.15 7.68 4.08
N LEU A 139 -9.21 8.13 4.93
CA LEU A 139 -9.47 8.44 6.34
C LEU A 139 -10.51 9.57 6.48
N LEU A 140 -10.36 10.64 5.68
CA LEU A 140 -11.32 11.74 5.67
C LEU A 140 -12.72 11.27 5.28
N LYS A 141 -12.83 10.41 4.27
CA LYS A 141 -14.10 9.81 3.84
C LYS A 141 -14.76 9.01 4.98
N LEU A 142 -13.99 8.17 5.69
CA LEU A 142 -14.49 7.38 6.80
C LEU A 142 -14.96 8.23 7.98
N ILE A 143 -14.27 9.34 8.29
CA ILE A 143 -14.66 10.28 9.36
C ILE A 143 -15.85 11.13 8.94
N SER A 144 -15.91 11.56 7.68
CA SER A 144 -17.00 12.39 7.18
C SER A 144 -18.34 11.67 7.13
N PHE A 145 -18.34 10.34 6.95
CA PHE A 145 -19.56 9.54 6.85
C PHE A 145 -20.45 9.63 8.10
N PRO A 146 -19.95 9.36 9.33
CA PRO A 146 -20.78 9.50 10.52
C PRO A 146 -21.21 10.95 10.79
N LEU A 147 -20.38 11.95 10.50
CA LEU A 147 -20.74 13.35 10.61
C LEU A 147 -21.89 13.72 9.67
N TYR A 148 -21.81 13.28 8.42
CA TYR A 148 -22.88 13.46 7.44
C TYR A 148 -24.19 12.82 7.93
N PHE A 149 -24.13 11.62 8.49
CA PHE A 149 -25.30 10.92 9.01
C PHE A 149 -25.97 11.68 10.16
N ILE A 150 -25.20 12.20 11.12
CA ILE A 150 -25.70 13.03 12.22
C ILE A 150 -26.36 14.30 11.67
N LEU A 151 -25.74 14.96 10.72
CA LEU A 151 -26.23 16.20 10.10
C LEU A 151 -27.56 15.95 9.37
N MET A 152 -27.67 14.86 8.63
CA MET A 152 -28.90 14.45 7.95
C MET A 152 -30.02 14.13 8.95
N PHE A 153 -29.69 13.49 10.09
CA PHE A 153 -30.66 13.20 11.14
C PHE A 153 -31.20 14.49 11.77
N ILE A 154 -30.32 15.45 12.09
CA ILE A 154 -30.73 16.77 12.63
C ILE A 154 -31.60 17.51 11.61
N PHE A 155 -31.22 17.50 10.33
CA PHE A 155 -31.97 18.15 9.27
C PHE A 155 -33.37 17.56 9.11
N ALA A 156 -33.47 16.23 9.13
CA ALA A 156 -34.77 15.52 9.09
C ALA A 156 -35.63 15.89 10.32
N ALA A 157 -35.05 15.97 11.50
CA ALA A 157 -35.76 16.37 12.72
C ALA A 157 -36.29 17.80 12.64
N ILE A 158 -35.51 18.75 12.13
CA ILE A 158 -35.92 20.14 11.94
C ILE A 158 -37.10 20.23 10.95
N ILE A 159 -37.04 19.49 9.81
CA ILE A 159 -38.15 19.43 8.86
C ILE A 159 -39.40 18.86 9.51
N MET A 160 -39.29 17.78 10.30
CA MET A 160 -40.46 17.19 10.99
C MET A 160 -41.04 18.12 12.03
N MET A 161 -40.21 18.83 12.79
CA MET A 161 -40.69 19.76 13.82
C MET A 161 -41.31 21.04 13.24
N ASN A 162 -40.79 21.54 12.13
CA ASN A 162 -41.27 22.78 11.49
C ASN A 162 -42.53 22.58 10.64
N THR A 163 -42.99 21.36 10.45
CA THR A 163 -44.15 21.01 9.61
C THR A 163 -45.53 21.22 10.29
N LYS A 164 -45.61 21.98 11.38
CA LYS A 164 -46.95 22.40 11.94
C LYS A 164 -47.78 23.20 10.94
N THR A 165 -47.17 23.78 9.91
CA THR A 165 -47.81 24.60 8.86
C THR A 165 -48.23 23.81 7.62
N PHE A 166 -47.71 22.58 7.41
CA PHE A 166 -48.07 21.77 6.21
C PHE A 166 -49.27 20.86 6.53
N LYS A 167 -50.42 21.16 5.93
CA LYS A 167 -51.68 20.41 6.09
C LYS A 167 -51.67 19.03 5.45
N SER A 168 -50.77 18.72 4.51
CA SER A 168 -50.74 17.44 3.79
C SER A 168 -49.65 16.50 4.30
N LYS A 169 -50.04 15.30 4.73
CA LYS A 169 -49.13 14.22 5.18
C LYS A 169 -48.23 13.71 4.03
N SER A 170 -48.70 13.73 2.78
CA SER A 170 -47.92 13.31 1.63
C SER A 170 -46.76 14.21 1.30
N LEU A 171 -46.90 15.54 1.46
CA LEU A 171 -45.84 16.51 1.27
C LEU A 171 -44.68 16.31 2.30
N LYS A 172 -44.99 15.88 3.53
CA LYS A 172 -43.99 15.59 4.56
C LYS A 172 -43.10 14.40 4.17
N ILE A 173 -43.70 13.35 3.61
CA ILE A 173 -43.00 12.16 3.15
C ILE A 173 -42.14 12.47 1.92
N THR A 174 -42.63 13.25 0.98
CA THR A 174 -41.89 13.62 -0.23
C THR A 174 -40.65 14.46 0.09
N ILE A 175 -40.77 15.43 1.02
CA ILE A 175 -39.61 16.28 1.43
C ILE A 175 -38.60 15.50 2.26
N GLY A 176 -39.01 14.43 2.98
CA GLY A 176 -38.08 13.59 3.75
C GLY A 176 -37.40 12.50 2.92
N LEU A 177 -37.82 12.28 1.66
CA LEU A 177 -37.26 11.26 0.75
C LEU A 177 -36.27 11.83 -0.29
N PHE A 178 -36.23 13.16 -0.45
CA PHE A 178 -35.27 13.89 -1.28
C PHE A 178 -34.25 14.63 -0.40
#